data_6eb8fd3e518236c89d91e29e12d9b536
#
_entry.id   6eb8fd3e518236c89d91e29e12d9b536
#
_cell.length_a   1.000
_cell.length_b   1.000
_cell.length_c   1.000
_cell.angle_alpha   90.00
_cell.angle_beta   90.00
_cell.angle_gamma   90.00
#
_symmetry.space_group_name_H-M   'P 1'
#
loop_
_entity.id
_entity.type
_entity.pdbx_description
1 polymer ?
#
loop_
_entity_poly.entity_id
_entity_poly.type
_entity_poly.pdbx_seq_one_letter_code
_entity_poly.pdbx_strand_id
1 'polypeptide(L)'
;MKMTKSDRIDRIVERLAEMPAVEKVEPLAEGICDRISVIQRRLMLRHKRSLGRHGISWRDWQVLTNLLLGGDTPRSPSDLASTLMVTTGAMTNVLDRLEEAGLTRRVRNPADRRSVIVEATDDGVALWYAAVNELGSQEAGVVSVLTAAEQRQLNSLLRKVLAGFGDGDNWDEETA
;
A
#
# COMPACT_ATOMS: atom_id res chain seq x y z
N MET A 1 2.77 29.94 15.83
CA MET A 1 3.24 28.72 15.13
C MET A 1 4.29 28.09 16.04
N LYS A 2 3.98 26.96 16.71
CA LYS A 2 5.00 26.24 17.50
C LYS A 2 6.00 25.66 16.50
N MET A 3 7.27 26.07 16.57
CA MET A 3 8.35 25.45 15.82
C MET A 3 8.36 23.94 16.13
N THR A 4 8.18 23.14 15.10
CA THR A 4 8.34 21.69 15.22
C THR A 4 9.80 21.42 15.60
N LYS A 5 10.00 20.63 16.65
CA LYS A 5 11.34 20.27 17.14
C LYS A 5 12.09 19.55 16.04
N SER A 6 13.37 19.92 15.80
CA SER A 6 14.26 19.24 14.86
C SER A 6 14.24 17.72 15.07
N ASP A 7 14.10 16.97 14.00
CA ASP A 7 14.06 15.51 14.02
C ASP A 7 15.40 14.90 13.56
N ARG A 8 15.45 13.56 13.47
CA ARG A 8 16.66 12.85 13.01
C ARG A 8 16.99 13.17 11.55
N ILE A 9 15.99 13.43 10.73
CA ILE A 9 16.15 13.69 9.30
C ILE A 9 16.80 15.05 9.09
N ASP A 10 16.40 16.07 9.85
CA ASP A 10 17.05 17.39 9.79
C ASP A 10 18.57 17.26 10.01
N ARG A 11 19.00 16.50 11.01
CA ARG A 11 20.43 16.26 11.28
C ARG A 11 21.16 15.51 10.17
N ILE A 12 20.48 14.59 9.48
CA ILE A 12 21.07 13.85 8.33
C ILE A 12 21.25 14.81 7.17
N VAL A 13 20.23 15.59 6.85
CA VAL A 13 20.23 16.55 5.74
C VAL A 13 21.28 17.66 5.96
N GLU A 14 21.35 18.20 7.17
CA GLU A 14 22.40 19.17 7.57
C GLU A 14 23.81 18.60 7.33
N ARG A 15 24.02 17.35 7.77
CA ARG A 15 25.31 16.68 7.63
C ARG A 15 25.66 16.36 6.18
N LEU A 16 24.68 16.00 5.35
CA LEU A 16 24.88 15.80 3.91
C LEU A 16 25.26 17.11 3.21
N ALA A 17 24.64 18.21 3.56
CA ALA A 17 24.93 19.52 3.00
C ALA A 17 26.34 20.05 3.35
N GLU A 18 26.94 19.55 4.44
CA GLU A 18 28.32 19.88 4.85
C GLU A 18 29.38 19.03 4.14
N MET A 19 29.00 17.98 3.38
CA MET A 19 29.95 17.10 2.69
C MET A 19 30.43 17.67 1.37
N PRO A 20 31.74 17.97 1.17
CA PRO A 20 32.23 18.64 -0.04
C PRO A 20 32.01 17.87 -1.35
N ALA A 21 31.81 16.54 -1.28
CA ALA A 21 31.59 15.69 -2.44
C ALA A 21 30.10 15.60 -2.84
N VAL A 22 29.19 16.23 -2.08
CA VAL A 22 27.74 16.20 -2.30
C VAL A 22 27.32 17.49 -2.98
N GLU A 23 27.28 17.49 -4.33
CA GLU A 23 27.04 18.71 -5.12
C GLU A 23 25.55 18.93 -5.50
N LYS A 24 24.70 17.93 -5.38
CA LYS A 24 23.32 17.96 -5.96
C LYS A 24 22.20 17.67 -4.97
N VAL A 25 22.46 17.76 -3.68
CA VAL A 25 21.43 17.55 -2.66
C VAL A 25 20.74 18.89 -2.36
N GLU A 26 19.44 18.92 -2.64
CA GLU A 26 18.56 19.98 -2.18
C GLU A 26 18.02 19.61 -0.79
N PRO A 27 18.46 20.29 0.29
CA PRO A 27 18.15 19.87 1.66
C PRO A 27 16.65 19.75 1.95
N LEU A 28 15.84 20.64 1.37
CA LEU A 28 14.38 20.60 1.56
C LEU A 28 13.75 19.39 0.85
N ALA A 29 14.17 19.09 -0.38
CA ALA A 29 13.67 17.96 -1.15
C ALA A 29 14.05 16.65 -0.46
N GLU A 30 15.31 16.50 -0.07
CA GLU A 30 15.81 15.34 0.68
C GLU A 30 15.02 15.12 1.96
N GLY A 31 14.83 16.17 2.76
CA GLY A 31 14.05 16.09 3.99
C GLY A 31 12.60 15.66 3.78
N ILE A 32 11.96 16.06 2.67
CA ILE A 32 10.61 15.62 2.30
C ILE A 32 10.61 14.14 1.94
N CYS A 33 11.48 13.72 1.01
CA CYS A 33 11.55 12.34 0.53
C CYS A 33 11.89 11.36 1.66
N ASP A 34 12.84 11.69 2.51
CA ASP A 34 13.20 10.88 3.68
C ASP A 34 12.04 10.74 4.67
N ARG A 35 11.30 11.81 4.93
CA ARG A 35 10.13 11.75 5.82
C ARG A 35 9.02 10.87 5.23
N ILE A 36 8.75 10.98 3.94
CA ILE A 36 7.80 10.12 3.22
C ILE A 36 8.23 8.66 3.37
N SER A 37 9.49 8.34 3.10
CA SER A 37 10.04 6.98 3.19
C SER A 37 9.97 6.39 4.61
N VAL A 38 10.26 7.20 5.63
CA VAL A 38 10.15 6.77 7.04
C VAL A 38 8.69 6.55 7.44
N ILE A 39 7.79 7.44 7.02
CA ILE A 39 6.35 7.31 7.30
C ILE A 39 5.81 6.05 6.63
N GLN A 40 6.08 5.85 5.35
CA GLN A 40 5.68 4.66 4.59
C GLN A 40 6.11 3.37 5.28
N ARG A 41 7.40 3.26 5.65
CA ARG A 41 7.93 2.09 6.35
C ARG A 41 7.23 1.82 7.68
N ARG A 42 6.95 2.87 8.46
CA ARG A 42 6.25 2.75 9.75
C ARG A 42 4.79 2.31 9.56
N LEU A 43 4.10 2.88 8.58
CA LEU A 43 2.73 2.47 8.23
C LEU A 43 2.70 1.01 7.80
N MET A 44 3.57 0.60 6.88
CA MET A 44 3.66 -0.78 6.41
C MET A 44 3.89 -1.78 7.56
N LEU A 45 4.77 -1.46 8.52
CA LEU A 45 4.99 -2.31 9.69
C LEU A 45 3.75 -2.42 10.57
N ARG A 46 2.99 -1.34 10.75
CA ARG A 46 1.71 -1.36 11.48
C ARG A 46 0.67 -2.19 10.75
N HIS A 47 0.51 -1.98 9.44
CA HIS A 47 -0.42 -2.73 8.61
C HIS A 47 -0.11 -4.23 8.64
N LYS A 48 1.14 -4.64 8.45
CA LYS A 48 1.54 -6.06 8.55
C LYS A 48 1.21 -6.67 9.91
N ARG A 49 1.41 -5.93 11.01
CA ARG A 49 1.06 -6.42 12.36
C ARG A 49 -0.45 -6.54 12.54
N SER A 50 -1.22 -5.59 12.03
CA SER A 50 -2.67 -5.61 12.08
C SER A 50 -3.23 -6.78 11.31
N LEU A 51 -2.84 -6.93 10.05
CA LEU A 51 -3.26 -8.04 9.20
C LEU A 51 -2.87 -9.40 9.77
N GLY A 52 -1.70 -9.49 10.41
CA GLY A 52 -1.29 -10.71 11.12
C GLY A 52 -2.23 -11.13 12.26
N ARG A 53 -2.92 -10.20 12.92
CA ARG A 53 -3.95 -10.51 13.91
C ARG A 53 -5.22 -11.12 13.29
N HIS A 54 -5.47 -10.80 12.04
CA HIS A 54 -6.53 -11.41 11.23
C HIS A 54 -6.09 -12.71 10.53
N GLY A 55 -4.87 -13.18 10.78
CA GLY A 55 -4.32 -14.39 10.18
C GLY A 55 -3.93 -14.28 8.71
N ILE A 56 -3.87 -13.06 8.16
CA ILE A 56 -3.52 -12.80 6.75
C ILE A 56 -2.23 -12.00 6.60
N SER A 57 -1.53 -12.23 5.50
CA SER A 57 -0.36 -11.45 5.11
C SER A 57 -0.76 -10.17 4.37
N TRP A 58 0.20 -9.27 4.16
CA TRP A 58 0.02 -8.11 3.28
C TRP A 58 -0.40 -8.50 1.86
N ARG A 59 0.16 -9.59 1.33
CA ARG A 59 -0.16 -10.08 -0.02
C ARG A 59 -1.60 -10.61 -0.10
N ASP A 60 -2.06 -11.34 0.92
CA ASP A 60 -3.45 -11.81 1.00
C ASP A 60 -4.42 -10.63 1.00
N TRP A 61 -4.08 -9.59 1.78
CA TRP A 61 -4.82 -8.33 1.82
C TRP A 61 -4.90 -7.66 0.44
N GLN A 62 -3.78 -7.58 -0.29
CA GLN A 62 -3.75 -7.00 -1.64
C GLN A 62 -4.66 -7.78 -2.61
N VAL A 63 -4.67 -9.11 -2.54
CA VAL A 63 -5.56 -9.95 -3.37
C VAL A 63 -7.01 -9.65 -3.04
N LEU A 64 -7.41 -9.71 -1.77
CA LEU A 64 -8.80 -9.42 -1.36
C LEU A 64 -9.21 -8.00 -1.77
N THR A 65 -8.35 -7.02 -1.58
CA THR A 65 -8.60 -5.63 -1.98
C THR A 65 -8.81 -5.52 -3.50
N ASN A 66 -7.99 -6.21 -4.29
CA ASN A 66 -8.11 -6.19 -5.75
C ASN A 66 -9.40 -6.87 -6.23
N LEU A 67 -9.82 -7.96 -5.58
CA LEU A 67 -11.09 -8.63 -5.88
C LEU A 67 -12.30 -7.76 -5.52
N LEU A 68 -12.24 -6.98 -4.45
CA LEU A 68 -13.39 -6.22 -3.93
C LEU A 68 -13.45 -4.78 -4.46
N LEU A 69 -12.32 -4.15 -4.78
CA LEU A 69 -12.25 -2.77 -5.24
C LEU A 69 -11.77 -2.63 -6.69
N GLY A 70 -11.31 -3.70 -7.32
CA GLY A 70 -10.73 -3.69 -8.68
C GLY A 70 -11.75 -3.53 -9.82
N GLY A 71 -13.02 -3.20 -9.51
CA GLY A 71 -14.13 -3.05 -10.47
C GLY A 71 -14.82 -4.37 -10.81
N ASP A 72 -15.80 -4.30 -11.72
CA ASP A 72 -16.70 -5.43 -12.06
C ASP A 72 -16.07 -6.48 -12.98
N THR A 73 -14.84 -6.27 -13.43
CA THR A 73 -14.16 -7.22 -14.32
C THR A 73 -13.69 -8.44 -13.54
N PRO A 74 -14.14 -9.65 -13.93
CA PRO A 74 -13.68 -10.89 -13.32
C PRO A 74 -12.16 -11.02 -13.40
N ARG A 75 -11.51 -11.42 -12.31
CA ARG A 75 -10.05 -11.53 -12.21
C ARG A 75 -9.60 -12.99 -12.29
N SER A 76 -8.80 -13.31 -13.30
CA SER A 76 -8.09 -14.59 -13.35
C SER A 76 -6.87 -14.56 -12.41
N PRO A 77 -6.29 -15.73 -12.06
CA PRO A 77 -5.02 -15.78 -11.33
C PRO A 77 -3.88 -15.04 -12.06
N SER A 78 -3.88 -15.03 -13.38
CA SER A 78 -2.89 -14.31 -14.20
C SER A 78 -3.07 -12.80 -14.11
N ASP A 79 -4.33 -12.31 -14.11
CA ASP A 79 -4.61 -10.88 -13.98
C ASP A 79 -4.17 -10.37 -12.61
N LEU A 80 -4.45 -11.15 -11.55
CA LEU A 80 -4.00 -10.85 -10.19
C LEU A 80 -2.47 -10.85 -10.08
N ALA A 81 -1.80 -11.84 -10.71
CA ALA A 81 -0.35 -11.90 -10.73
C ALA A 81 0.26 -10.68 -11.43
N SER A 82 -0.27 -10.31 -12.59
CA SER A 82 0.13 -9.10 -13.33
C SER A 82 -0.12 -7.83 -12.54
N THR A 83 -1.36 -7.63 -12.05
CA THR A 83 -1.75 -6.42 -11.29
C THR A 83 -0.92 -6.26 -10.01
N LEU A 84 -0.59 -7.36 -9.33
CA LEU A 84 0.17 -7.33 -8.08
C LEU A 84 1.66 -7.60 -8.27
N MET A 85 2.09 -7.62 -9.53
CA MET A 85 3.48 -7.77 -9.98
C MET A 85 4.24 -8.88 -9.27
N VAL A 86 3.67 -10.05 -9.34
CA VAL A 86 4.28 -11.28 -8.83
C VAL A 86 4.31 -12.35 -9.91
N THR A 87 5.19 -13.32 -9.74
CA THR A 87 5.20 -14.49 -10.63
C THR A 87 3.90 -15.29 -10.47
N THR A 88 3.47 -15.97 -11.52
CA THR A 88 2.29 -16.84 -11.52
C THR A 88 2.38 -17.90 -10.40
N GLY A 89 3.57 -18.47 -10.17
CA GLY A 89 3.78 -19.43 -9.09
C GLY A 89 3.60 -18.83 -7.69
N ALA A 90 4.09 -17.61 -7.48
CA ALA A 90 3.88 -16.91 -6.21
C ALA A 90 2.38 -16.60 -5.99
N MET A 91 1.67 -16.17 -7.05
CA MET A 91 0.23 -15.92 -6.97
C MET A 91 -0.55 -17.21 -6.69
N THR A 92 -0.20 -18.33 -7.34
CA THR A 92 -0.81 -19.64 -7.07
C THR A 92 -0.71 -19.98 -5.58
N ASN A 93 0.46 -19.86 -4.98
CA ASN A 93 0.65 -20.13 -3.54
C ASN A 93 -0.19 -19.21 -2.63
N VAL A 94 -0.36 -17.95 -3.02
CA VAL A 94 -1.22 -17.01 -2.28
C VAL A 94 -2.68 -17.43 -2.37
N LEU A 95 -3.15 -17.76 -3.57
CA LEU A 95 -4.55 -18.16 -3.80
C LEU A 95 -4.87 -19.49 -3.15
N ASP A 96 -3.95 -20.47 -3.17
CA ASP A 96 -4.13 -21.76 -2.51
C ASP A 96 -4.32 -21.56 -1.00
N ARG A 97 -3.48 -20.73 -0.36
CA ARG A 97 -3.61 -20.41 1.07
C ARG A 97 -4.91 -19.68 1.39
N LEU A 98 -5.34 -18.74 0.54
CA LEU A 98 -6.61 -18.04 0.74
C LEU A 98 -7.82 -18.95 0.55
N GLU A 99 -7.74 -19.91 -0.37
CA GLU A 99 -8.77 -20.89 -0.61
C GLU A 99 -8.84 -21.93 0.51
N GLU A 100 -7.70 -22.40 1.03
CA GLU A 100 -7.60 -23.24 2.22
C GLU A 100 -8.18 -22.55 3.48
N ALA A 101 -7.98 -21.24 3.58
CA ALA A 101 -8.57 -20.42 4.65
C ALA A 101 -10.06 -20.08 4.41
N GLY A 102 -10.66 -20.50 3.31
CA GLY A 102 -12.05 -20.23 2.96
C GLY A 102 -12.35 -18.78 2.59
N LEU A 103 -11.32 -17.95 2.30
CA LEU A 103 -11.46 -16.52 2.04
C LEU A 103 -11.68 -16.19 0.56
N THR A 104 -11.24 -17.09 -0.34
CA THR A 104 -11.46 -16.99 -1.78
C THR A 104 -11.90 -18.35 -2.33
N ARG A 105 -12.40 -18.35 -3.55
CA ARG A 105 -12.70 -19.56 -4.32
C ARG A 105 -12.36 -19.37 -5.79
N ARG A 106 -11.94 -20.46 -6.44
CA ARG A 106 -11.79 -20.49 -7.89
C ARG A 106 -13.08 -20.99 -8.52
N VAL A 107 -13.60 -20.26 -9.50
CA VAL A 107 -14.81 -20.63 -10.24
C VAL A 107 -14.54 -20.59 -11.74
N ARG A 108 -15.34 -21.34 -12.53
CA ARG A 108 -15.27 -21.24 -13.98
C ARG A 108 -15.79 -19.88 -14.42
N ASN A 109 -15.08 -19.24 -15.34
CA ASN A 109 -15.53 -17.97 -15.90
C ASN A 109 -16.84 -18.18 -16.68
N PRO A 110 -17.94 -17.48 -16.35
CA PRO A 110 -19.21 -17.60 -17.07
C PRO A 110 -19.10 -17.20 -18.55
N ALA A 111 -18.21 -16.25 -18.89
CA ALA A 111 -17.99 -15.74 -20.22
C ALA A 111 -17.06 -16.65 -21.07
N ASP A 112 -16.14 -17.39 -20.41
CA ASP A 112 -15.24 -18.33 -21.04
C ASP A 112 -14.99 -19.55 -20.15
N ARG A 113 -15.68 -20.65 -20.43
CA ARG A 113 -15.61 -21.88 -19.64
C ARG A 113 -14.23 -22.56 -19.59
N ARG A 114 -13.26 -22.11 -20.41
CA ARG A 114 -11.89 -22.61 -20.42
C ARG A 114 -11.02 -21.87 -19.40
N SER A 115 -11.46 -20.71 -18.95
CA SER A 115 -10.75 -19.88 -17.98
C SER A 115 -11.34 -20.01 -16.58
N VAL A 116 -10.49 -19.75 -15.58
CA VAL A 116 -10.83 -19.73 -14.15
C VAL A 116 -10.70 -18.28 -13.67
N ILE A 117 -11.65 -17.87 -12.86
CA ILE A 117 -11.62 -16.59 -12.13
C ILE A 117 -11.60 -16.84 -10.63
N VAL A 118 -11.17 -15.84 -9.88
CA VAL A 118 -11.10 -15.86 -8.44
C VAL A 118 -12.17 -14.93 -7.88
N GLU A 119 -12.90 -15.39 -6.89
CA GLU A 119 -13.91 -14.61 -6.18
C GLU A 119 -13.60 -14.62 -4.67
N ALA A 120 -13.87 -13.51 -4.00
CA ALA A 120 -13.92 -13.50 -2.55
C ALA A 120 -15.19 -14.24 -2.06
N THR A 121 -15.05 -14.99 -0.97
CA THR A 121 -16.20 -15.58 -0.27
C THR A 121 -16.82 -14.56 0.69
N ASP A 122 -18.00 -14.87 1.25
CA ASP A 122 -18.61 -14.04 2.28
C ASP A 122 -17.68 -13.85 3.49
N ASP A 123 -16.95 -14.90 3.89
CA ASP A 123 -15.95 -14.85 4.96
C ASP A 123 -14.76 -13.95 4.56
N GLY A 124 -14.30 -14.03 3.31
CA GLY A 124 -13.26 -13.14 2.76
C GLY A 124 -13.68 -11.68 2.77
N VAL A 125 -14.93 -11.40 2.38
CA VAL A 125 -15.53 -10.06 2.43
C VAL A 125 -15.62 -9.55 3.87
N ALA A 126 -16.12 -10.37 4.80
CA ALA A 126 -16.27 -10.00 6.21
C ALA A 126 -14.91 -9.70 6.84
N LEU A 127 -13.90 -10.53 6.59
CA LEU A 127 -12.53 -10.34 7.07
C LEU A 127 -11.93 -9.06 6.48
N TRP A 128 -12.13 -8.80 5.19
CA TRP A 128 -11.65 -7.58 4.54
C TRP A 128 -12.23 -6.33 5.18
N TYR A 129 -13.56 -6.28 5.45
CA TYR A 129 -14.19 -5.17 6.15
C TYR A 129 -13.62 -4.96 7.55
N ALA A 130 -13.42 -6.03 8.32
CA ALA A 130 -12.83 -5.95 9.65
C ALA A 130 -11.42 -5.34 9.59
N ALA A 131 -10.60 -5.79 8.65
CA ALA A 131 -9.24 -5.30 8.46
C ALA A 131 -9.21 -3.84 7.98
N VAL A 132 -10.06 -3.44 7.02
CA VAL A 132 -10.18 -2.03 6.56
C VAL A 132 -10.49 -1.09 7.71
N ASN A 133 -11.46 -1.44 8.54
CA ASN A 133 -11.85 -0.60 9.68
C ASN A 133 -10.70 -0.44 10.69
N GLU A 134 -9.95 -1.51 10.94
CA GLU A 134 -8.80 -1.45 11.84
C GLU A 134 -7.65 -0.62 11.24
N LEU A 135 -7.32 -0.84 9.98
CA LEU A 135 -6.27 -0.08 9.27
C LEU A 135 -6.64 1.41 9.20
N GLY A 136 -7.87 1.74 8.84
CA GLY A 136 -8.35 3.12 8.77
C GLY A 136 -8.30 3.83 10.12
N SER A 137 -8.62 3.13 11.21
CA SER A 137 -8.48 3.67 12.58
C SER A 137 -7.01 3.97 12.92
N GLN A 138 -6.09 3.09 12.52
CA GLN A 138 -4.65 3.31 12.73
C GLN A 138 -4.13 4.48 11.90
N GLU A 139 -4.56 4.60 10.65
CA GLU A 139 -4.20 5.72 9.75
C GLU A 139 -4.71 7.05 10.29
N ALA A 140 -5.97 7.10 10.74
CA ALA A 140 -6.51 8.28 11.41
C ALA A 140 -5.67 8.69 12.63
N GLY A 141 -5.20 7.71 13.42
CA GLY A 141 -4.31 7.94 14.55
C GLY A 141 -2.95 8.53 14.16
N VAL A 142 -2.42 8.17 12.98
CA VAL A 142 -1.13 8.72 12.50
C VAL A 142 -1.23 10.21 12.19
N VAL A 143 -2.33 10.64 11.58
CA VAL A 143 -2.53 12.04 11.17
C VAL A 143 -3.24 12.88 12.22
N SER A 144 -3.64 12.32 13.35
CA SER A 144 -4.36 13.02 14.43
C SER A 144 -3.56 14.15 15.10
N VAL A 145 -2.24 14.17 14.91
CA VAL A 145 -1.36 15.25 15.36
C VAL A 145 -1.53 16.53 14.56
N LEU A 146 -2.23 16.46 13.43
CA LEU A 146 -2.52 17.57 12.52
C LEU A 146 -3.98 18.02 12.72
N THR A 147 -4.20 19.31 12.64
CA THR A 147 -5.56 19.87 12.52
C THR A 147 -6.21 19.45 11.19
N ALA A 148 -7.52 19.50 11.12
CA ALA A 148 -8.25 19.16 9.88
C ALA A 148 -7.82 20.04 8.67
N ALA A 149 -7.41 21.29 8.90
CA ALA A 149 -6.89 22.16 7.84
C ALA A 149 -5.52 21.69 7.35
N GLU A 150 -4.62 21.33 8.25
CA GLU A 150 -3.29 20.80 7.92
C GLU A 150 -3.37 19.45 7.23
N GLN A 151 -4.30 18.57 7.64
CA GLN A 151 -4.53 17.29 6.95
C GLN A 151 -4.98 17.51 5.49
N ARG A 152 -5.92 18.43 5.25
CA ARG A 152 -6.34 18.78 3.88
C ARG A 152 -5.20 19.36 3.06
N GLN A 153 -4.40 20.23 3.66
CA GLN A 153 -3.23 20.84 3.00
C GLN A 153 -2.19 19.78 2.64
N LEU A 154 -1.83 18.90 3.59
CA LEU A 154 -0.89 17.80 3.36
C LEU A 154 -1.37 16.87 2.25
N ASN A 155 -2.64 16.44 2.29
CA ASN A 155 -3.22 15.59 1.26
C ASN A 155 -3.19 16.26 -0.13
N SER A 156 -3.44 17.58 -0.21
CA SER A 156 -3.33 18.33 -1.47
C SER A 156 -1.90 18.39 -1.99
N LEU A 157 -0.91 18.59 -1.11
CA LEU A 157 0.50 18.64 -1.48
C LEU A 157 1.00 17.26 -1.94
N LEU A 158 0.66 16.19 -1.23
CA LEU A 158 1.01 14.82 -1.62
C LEU A 158 0.40 14.47 -2.98
N ARG A 159 -0.87 14.85 -3.24
CA ARG A 159 -1.50 14.64 -4.55
C ARG A 159 -0.74 15.34 -5.68
N LYS A 160 -0.21 16.54 -5.44
CA LYS A 160 0.63 17.25 -6.44
C LYS A 160 1.97 16.55 -6.67
N VAL A 161 2.60 16.04 -5.61
CA VAL A 161 3.83 15.26 -5.73
C VAL A 161 3.58 14.00 -6.55
N LEU A 162 2.51 13.27 -6.26
CA LEU A 162 2.11 12.08 -6.99
C LEU A 162 1.87 12.36 -8.48
N ALA A 163 1.15 13.42 -8.80
CA ALA A 163 0.91 13.82 -10.20
C ALA A 163 2.21 14.19 -10.95
N GLY A 164 3.27 14.52 -10.23
CA GLY A 164 4.59 14.82 -10.81
C GLY A 164 5.34 13.61 -11.34
N PHE A 165 5.00 12.40 -10.90
CA PHE A 165 5.59 11.16 -11.44
C PHE A 165 5.08 10.82 -12.84
N GLY A 166 3.92 11.34 -13.27
CA GLY A 166 3.32 11.11 -14.59
C GLY A 166 2.59 9.75 -14.70
N ASP A 167 1.83 9.58 -15.78
CA ASP A 167 1.09 8.33 -16.05
C ASP A 167 2.02 7.17 -16.49
N GLY A 168 3.31 7.41 -16.68
CA GLY A 168 4.31 6.42 -17.09
C GLY A 168 5.04 5.75 -15.92
N ASP A 169 4.99 6.34 -14.75
CA ASP A 169 5.52 5.74 -13.53
C ASP A 169 4.44 4.82 -12.95
N ASN A 170 4.44 3.59 -13.46
CA ASN A 170 3.49 2.57 -13.04
C ASN A 170 3.70 2.31 -11.55
N TRP A 171 2.75 2.71 -10.71
CA TRP A 171 2.75 2.52 -9.24
C TRP A 171 3.09 1.12 -8.80
N ASP A 172 3.02 0.25 -9.74
CA ASP A 172 3.12 -1.17 -9.62
C ASP A 172 4.57 -1.69 -9.76
N GLU A 173 5.56 -0.92 -10.17
CA GLU A 173 6.92 -1.41 -10.44
C GLU A 173 7.88 -1.42 -9.23
N GLU A 174 7.60 -0.73 -8.13
CA GLU A 174 8.59 -0.53 -7.05
C GLU A 174 8.36 -1.32 -5.74
N THR A 175 7.47 -2.30 -5.70
CA THR A 175 7.28 -3.12 -4.48
C THR A 175 7.67 -4.60 -4.66
N ALA A 176 8.61 -4.88 -5.55
CA ALA A 176 9.19 -6.22 -5.70
C ALA A 176 10.25 -6.52 -4.64
#